data_5943be65ed542e02f5675b737be16e32
#
_entry.id   5943be65ed542e02f5675b737be16e32
#
_cell.length_a   1.000
_cell.length_b   1.000
_cell.length_c   1.000
_cell.angle_alpha   90.00
_cell.angle_beta   90.00
_cell.angle_gamma   90.00
#
_symmetry.space_group_name_H-M   'P 1'
#
loop_
_entity.id
_entity.type
_entity.pdbx_description
1 polymer ?
#
loop_
_entity_poly.entity_id
_entity_poly.type
_entity_poly.pdbx_seq_one_letter_code
_entity_poly.pdbx_strand_id
1 'polypeptide(L)'
;MDAMQEAPWVVTFDPKDTLEEKLKKAAHVKPSPAQLNWMEKEFIGFVHYSPNTFNHVQWGNGTEKKSDYHPAKLDVPQWCRVCSRAGMKMMIFTAKHHDGFCQWNTKTTDFSSETILGGEDVMESLQKGCEDNEMGLGVYLSPWDMHQRGKGLWPKPEYNQYFLAQLRELLTNYGRVDEVWFDG
;
A
#
# COMPACT_ATOMS: atom_id res chain seq x y z
N MET A 1 9.80 -24.47 -31.73
CA MET A 1 8.82 -23.93 -30.77
C MET A 1 9.48 -24.10 -29.43
N ASP A 2 10.15 -23.06 -28.96
CA ASP A 2 10.74 -23.07 -27.63
C ASP A 2 9.62 -23.17 -26.62
N ALA A 3 9.62 -24.25 -25.83
CA ALA A 3 8.77 -24.37 -24.67
C ALA A 3 9.06 -23.14 -23.80
N MET A 4 8.07 -22.28 -23.58
CA MET A 4 8.17 -21.21 -22.59
C MET A 4 8.61 -21.88 -21.29
N GLN A 5 9.85 -21.61 -20.91
CA GLN A 5 10.40 -22.13 -19.67
C GLN A 5 9.52 -21.56 -18.57
N GLU A 6 8.74 -22.44 -17.92
CA GLU A 6 7.86 -22.00 -16.81
C GLU A 6 8.70 -21.21 -15.81
N ALA A 7 8.22 -20.04 -15.43
CA ALA A 7 8.91 -19.20 -14.47
C ALA A 7 9.11 -19.99 -13.17
N PRO A 8 10.36 -20.12 -12.63
CA PRO A 8 10.65 -20.99 -11.49
C PRO A 8 9.92 -20.59 -10.19
N TRP A 9 9.26 -19.44 -10.17
CA TRP A 9 8.46 -18.94 -9.07
C TRP A 9 6.95 -19.20 -9.21
N VAL A 10 6.52 -19.90 -10.27
CA VAL A 10 5.14 -20.30 -10.50
C VAL A 10 5.09 -21.80 -10.73
N VAL A 11 4.14 -22.47 -10.08
CA VAL A 11 3.84 -23.88 -10.30
C VAL A 11 2.38 -24.04 -10.70
N THR A 12 2.16 -24.80 -11.78
CA THR A 12 0.83 -25.17 -12.23
C THR A 12 0.60 -26.65 -11.93
N PHE A 13 -0.50 -26.96 -11.23
CA PHE A 13 -0.92 -28.32 -11.00
C PHE A 13 -1.91 -28.76 -12.08
N ASP A 14 -1.67 -29.94 -12.66
CA ASP A 14 -2.69 -30.61 -13.47
C ASP A 14 -3.81 -31.13 -12.53
N PRO A 15 -5.08 -31.04 -12.92
CA PRO A 15 -6.18 -31.62 -12.13
C PRO A 15 -6.01 -33.12 -11.83
N LYS A 16 -5.23 -33.83 -12.64
CA LYS A 16 -4.92 -35.26 -12.47
C LYS A 16 -3.69 -35.54 -11.63
N ASP A 17 -2.90 -34.49 -11.26
CA ASP A 17 -1.72 -34.69 -10.42
C ASP A 17 -2.11 -35.36 -9.10
N THR A 18 -1.40 -36.40 -8.76
CA THR A 18 -1.43 -37.01 -7.43
C THR A 18 -0.86 -36.04 -6.39
N LEU A 19 -1.10 -36.30 -5.12
CA LEU A 19 -0.51 -35.49 -4.04
C LEU A 19 1.03 -35.50 -4.10
N GLU A 20 1.63 -36.65 -4.39
CA GLU A 20 3.09 -36.78 -4.50
C GLU A 20 3.64 -35.91 -5.64
N GLU A 21 3.00 -35.92 -6.81
CA GLU A 21 3.39 -35.09 -7.95
C GLU A 21 3.24 -33.59 -7.63
N LYS A 22 2.16 -33.19 -6.97
CA LYS A 22 1.98 -31.80 -6.50
C LYS A 22 3.07 -31.37 -5.53
N LEU A 23 3.39 -32.20 -4.54
CA LEU A 23 4.46 -31.94 -3.58
C LEU A 23 5.82 -31.82 -4.27
N LYS A 24 6.11 -32.73 -5.22
CA LYS A 24 7.36 -32.69 -6.00
C LYS A 24 7.47 -31.41 -6.82
N LYS A 25 6.41 -31.00 -7.50
CA LYS A 25 6.37 -29.75 -8.28
C LYS A 25 6.55 -28.54 -7.34
N ALA A 26 5.85 -28.47 -6.22
CA ALA A 26 5.93 -27.37 -5.26
C ALA A 26 7.32 -27.23 -4.64
N ALA A 27 8.01 -28.34 -4.37
CA ALA A 27 9.35 -28.34 -3.78
C ALA A 27 10.43 -27.68 -4.67
N HIS A 28 10.16 -27.48 -5.95
CA HIS A 28 11.09 -26.86 -6.90
C HIS A 28 10.83 -25.36 -7.13
N VAL A 29 9.79 -24.81 -6.52
CA VAL A 29 9.48 -23.35 -6.64
C VAL A 29 10.58 -22.55 -5.93
N LYS A 30 11.06 -21.52 -6.60
CA LYS A 30 12.06 -20.58 -6.06
C LYS A 30 11.48 -19.17 -6.04
N PRO A 31 11.93 -18.30 -5.14
CA PRO A 31 11.50 -16.90 -5.14
C PRO A 31 11.84 -16.22 -6.48
N SER A 32 10.96 -15.33 -6.93
CA SER A 32 11.25 -14.43 -8.04
C SER A 32 12.33 -13.42 -7.65
N PRO A 33 13.00 -12.78 -8.64
CA PRO A 33 13.94 -11.69 -8.35
C PRO A 33 13.30 -10.56 -7.53
N ALA A 34 12.02 -10.24 -7.77
CA ALA A 34 11.29 -9.22 -7.00
C ALA A 34 11.08 -9.65 -5.54
N GLN A 35 10.73 -10.92 -5.30
CA GLN A 35 10.61 -11.48 -3.95
C GLN A 35 11.95 -11.50 -3.22
N LEU A 36 13.03 -11.87 -3.90
CA LEU A 36 14.39 -11.83 -3.32
C LEU A 36 14.78 -10.40 -2.94
N ASN A 37 14.62 -9.44 -3.85
CA ASN A 37 14.88 -8.03 -3.57
C ASN A 37 14.05 -7.50 -2.38
N TRP A 38 12.81 -7.97 -2.22
CA TRP A 38 12.00 -7.63 -1.06
C TRP A 38 12.55 -8.25 0.22
N MET A 39 12.91 -9.54 0.20
CA MET A 39 13.48 -10.24 1.36
C MET A 39 14.79 -9.60 1.83
N GLU A 40 15.61 -9.09 0.91
CA GLU A 40 16.89 -8.40 1.21
C GLU A 40 16.69 -7.05 1.92
N LYS A 41 15.48 -6.50 1.94
CA LYS A 41 15.19 -5.27 2.71
C LYS A 41 15.32 -5.50 4.22
N GLU A 42 14.95 -6.68 4.72
CA GLU A 42 15.04 -7.16 6.12
C GLU A 42 14.40 -6.22 7.15
N PHE A 43 14.79 -4.93 7.15
CA PHE A 43 14.31 -3.93 8.10
C PHE A 43 13.51 -2.85 7.37
N ILE A 44 12.20 -2.87 7.60
CA ILE A 44 11.20 -2.03 6.90
C ILE A 44 10.44 -1.18 7.90
N GLY A 45 10.29 0.10 7.61
CA GLY A 45 9.45 1.01 8.37
C GLY A 45 7.98 0.93 7.93
N PHE A 46 7.05 0.97 8.89
CA PHE A 46 5.63 1.02 8.61
C PHE A 46 4.99 2.20 9.35
N VAL A 47 4.44 3.18 8.62
CA VAL A 47 3.92 4.42 9.18
C VAL A 47 2.40 4.48 9.03
N HIS A 48 1.73 4.66 10.17
CA HIS A 48 0.30 4.95 10.26
C HIS A 48 0.13 6.39 10.73
N TYR A 49 -0.47 7.23 9.89
CA TYR A 49 -0.73 8.64 10.22
C TYR A 49 -1.97 9.12 9.46
N SER A 50 -3.09 9.28 10.14
CA SER A 50 -4.40 9.52 9.55
C SER A 50 -5.31 10.27 10.54
N PRO A 51 -6.57 10.58 10.24
CA PRO A 51 -7.52 11.09 11.24
C PRO A 51 -7.56 10.27 12.51
N ASN A 52 -7.32 8.95 12.45
CA ASN A 52 -7.27 8.06 13.61
C ASN A 52 -6.21 8.48 14.64
N THR A 53 -5.06 9.01 14.17
CA THR A 53 -3.99 9.53 15.04
C THR A 53 -4.51 10.67 15.93
N PHE A 54 -5.30 11.56 15.37
CA PHE A 54 -5.85 12.73 16.07
C PHE A 54 -7.07 12.38 16.94
N ASN A 55 -7.83 11.36 16.53
CA ASN A 55 -8.98 10.87 17.27
C ASN A 55 -8.60 9.85 18.35
N HIS A 56 -7.31 9.50 18.49
CA HIS A 56 -6.80 8.53 19.45
C HIS A 56 -7.48 7.16 19.35
N VAL A 57 -7.78 6.71 18.14
CA VAL A 57 -8.36 5.41 17.85
C VAL A 57 -7.45 4.59 16.97
N GLN A 58 -7.50 3.27 17.12
CA GLN A 58 -6.74 2.35 16.29
C GLN A 58 -7.35 2.22 14.90
N TRP A 59 -8.67 2.08 14.85
CA TRP A 59 -9.45 1.97 13.62
C TRP A 59 -10.56 3.00 13.60
N GLY A 60 -10.68 3.69 12.48
CA GLY A 60 -11.83 4.55 12.22
C GLY A 60 -13.06 3.75 11.81
N ASN A 61 -14.19 4.38 11.89
CA ASN A 61 -15.49 3.78 11.57
C ASN A 61 -16.15 4.39 10.31
N GLY A 62 -15.43 5.29 9.62
CA GLY A 62 -15.91 5.97 8.41
C GLY A 62 -16.77 7.20 8.67
N THR A 63 -16.96 7.61 9.94
CA THR A 63 -17.68 8.84 10.30
C THR A 63 -16.75 10.00 10.63
N GLU A 64 -15.44 9.78 10.52
CA GLU A 64 -14.41 10.79 10.72
C GLU A 64 -14.64 11.95 9.75
N LYS A 65 -14.37 13.16 10.24
CA LYS A 65 -14.41 14.37 9.41
C LYS A 65 -13.04 14.63 8.81
N LYS A 66 -12.99 15.23 7.64
CA LYS A 66 -11.70 15.70 7.06
C LYS A 66 -10.96 16.62 8.04
N SER A 67 -11.69 17.47 8.78
CA SER A 67 -11.11 18.37 9.78
C SER A 67 -10.44 17.68 10.97
N ASP A 68 -10.68 16.38 11.17
CA ASP A 68 -10.02 15.61 12.23
C ASP A 68 -8.55 15.36 11.87
N TYR A 69 -8.20 15.40 10.58
CA TYR A 69 -6.83 15.39 10.13
C TYR A 69 -6.26 16.82 10.11
N HIS A 70 -5.51 17.18 11.16
CA HIS A 70 -5.02 18.56 11.35
C HIS A 70 -3.55 18.61 11.79
N PRO A 71 -2.61 18.08 10.98
CA PRO A 71 -1.20 18.09 11.31
C PRO A 71 -0.66 19.53 11.37
N ALA A 72 -0.12 19.92 12.54
CA ALA A 72 0.46 21.25 12.72
C ALA A 72 1.88 21.38 12.13
N LYS A 73 2.61 20.26 12.06
CA LYS A 73 3.99 20.21 11.57
C LYS A 73 4.22 18.87 10.88
N LEU A 74 3.69 18.71 9.67
CA LEU A 74 3.92 17.54 8.86
C LEU A 74 5.29 17.67 8.17
N ASP A 75 6.23 16.79 8.50
CA ASP A 75 7.55 16.69 7.85
C ASP A 75 7.80 15.25 7.40
N VAL A 76 7.21 14.88 6.29
CA VAL A 76 7.33 13.54 5.71
C VAL A 76 8.78 13.21 5.31
N PRO A 77 9.57 14.12 4.72
CA PRO A 77 10.99 13.90 4.50
C PRO A 77 11.77 13.56 5.77
N GLN A 78 11.38 14.11 6.92
CA GLN A 78 12.02 13.78 8.20
C GLN A 78 11.80 12.31 8.57
N TRP A 79 10.62 11.75 8.31
CA TRP A 79 10.37 10.32 8.54
C TRP A 79 11.38 9.48 7.79
N CYS A 80 11.57 9.74 6.49
CA CYS A 80 12.51 9.00 5.65
C CYS A 80 13.95 9.13 6.15
N ARG A 81 14.38 10.35 6.50
CA ARG A 81 15.73 10.58 7.04
C ARG A 81 15.98 9.78 8.34
N VAL A 82 15.00 9.75 9.24
CA VAL A 82 15.13 9.02 10.52
C VAL A 82 15.14 7.51 10.29
N CYS A 83 14.24 7.00 9.47
CA CYS A 83 14.16 5.58 9.15
C CYS A 83 15.43 5.09 8.43
N SER A 84 15.92 5.83 7.45
CA SER A 84 17.18 5.52 6.75
C SER A 84 18.36 5.48 7.70
N ARG A 85 18.49 6.47 8.60
CA ARG A 85 19.55 6.49 9.63
C ARG A 85 19.46 5.34 10.63
N ALA A 86 18.25 4.81 10.87
CA ALA A 86 18.04 3.62 11.68
C ALA A 86 18.39 2.32 10.94
N GLY A 87 18.72 2.38 9.66
CA GLY A 87 19.06 1.22 8.82
C GLY A 87 17.89 0.62 8.08
N MET A 88 16.71 1.23 8.10
CA MET A 88 15.55 0.78 7.33
C MET A 88 15.80 0.96 5.84
N LYS A 89 15.34 0.00 5.03
CA LYS A 89 15.58 -0.05 3.58
C LYS A 89 14.35 0.27 2.74
N MET A 90 13.19 0.31 3.37
CA MET A 90 11.91 0.62 2.72
C MET A 90 10.98 1.23 3.75
N MET A 91 10.05 2.06 3.29
CA MET A 91 8.98 2.59 4.11
C MET A 91 7.63 2.25 3.48
N ILE A 92 6.75 1.61 4.27
CA ILE A 92 5.36 1.39 3.91
C ILE A 92 4.52 2.46 4.61
N PHE A 93 3.62 3.08 3.88
CA PHE A 93 2.72 4.09 4.40
C PHE A 93 1.26 3.72 4.16
N THR A 94 0.42 3.94 5.17
CA THR A 94 -1.03 3.76 5.03
C THR A 94 -1.62 4.89 4.19
N ALA A 95 -1.55 4.75 2.86
CA ALA A 95 -2.15 5.72 1.94
C ALA A 95 -3.66 5.84 2.16
N LYS A 96 -4.34 4.71 2.45
CA LYS A 96 -5.73 4.67 2.93
C LYS A 96 -5.91 3.53 3.91
N HIS A 97 -6.30 3.84 5.15
CA HIS A 97 -6.69 2.85 6.16
C HIS A 97 -8.18 2.50 6.07
N HIS A 98 -8.70 1.69 6.99
CA HIS A 98 -10.10 1.23 7.04
C HIS A 98 -11.13 2.36 7.17
N ASP A 99 -10.74 3.53 7.69
CA ASP A 99 -11.59 4.73 7.74
C ASP A 99 -11.98 5.26 6.35
N GLY A 100 -11.17 4.94 5.32
CA GLY A 100 -11.39 5.38 3.94
C GLY A 100 -10.77 6.74 3.61
N PHE A 101 -10.02 7.37 4.55
CA PHE A 101 -9.35 8.64 4.30
C PHE A 101 -8.10 8.47 3.43
N CYS A 102 -8.05 9.19 2.32
CA CYS A 102 -6.97 9.12 1.35
C CYS A 102 -5.89 10.16 1.64
N GLN A 103 -4.64 9.72 1.71
CA GLN A 103 -3.47 10.55 2.02
C GLN A 103 -2.72 11.00 0.75
N TRP A 104 -3.43 11.11 -0.35
CA TRP A 104 -2.93 11.61 -1.63
C TRP A 104 -4.03 12.37 -2.37
N ASN A 105 -3.65 13.12 -3.40
CA ASN A 105 -4.55 13.93 -4.21
C ASN A 105 -5.34 13.04 -5.20
N THR A 106 -6.19 12.18 -4.63
CA THR A 106 -7.02 11.24 -5.39
C THR A 106 -8.12 11.93 -6.17
N LYS A 107 -8.46 11.37 -7.34
CA LYS A 107 -9.62 11.80 -8.15
C LYS A 107 -10.90 11.01 -7.86
N THR A 108 -10.83 10.05 -6.92
CA THR A 108 -11.92 9.11 -6.67
C THR A 108 -12.88 9.57 -5.55
N THR A 109 -12.41 10.40 -4.65
CA THR A 109 -13.19 10.91 -3.51
C THR A 109 -12.67 12.27 -3.05
N ASP A 110 -13.54 13.03 -2.39
CA ASP A 110 -13.17 14.26 -1.68
C ASP A 110 -12.75 14.02 -0.22
N PHE A 111 -12.85 12.77 0.26
CA PHE A 111 -12.41 12.36 1.60
C PHE A 111 -10.91 12.08 1.60
N SER A 112 -10.13 13.16 1.50
CA SER A 112 -8.68 13.11 1.36
C SER A 112 -7.98 14.27 2.07
N SER A 113 -6.65 14.18 2.19
CA SER A 113 -5.78 15.20 2.77
C SER A 113 -5.61 16.45 1.90
N GLU A 114 -5.92 16.38 0.60
CA GLU A 114 -5.67 17.44 -0.39
C GLU A 114 -6.12 18.84 0.07
N THR A 115 -7.37 18.96 0.48
CA THR A 115 -7.95 20.26 0.88
C THR A 115 -7.47 20.74 2.25
N ILE A 116 -7.03 19.83 3.11
CA ILE A 116 -6.53 20.12 4.46
C ILE A 116 -5.10 20.65 4.40
N LEU A 117 -4.28 20.09 3.51
CA LEU A 117 -2.87 20.42 3.36
C LEU A 117 -2.61 21.48 2.28
N GLY A 118 -3.67 22.17 1.80
CA GLY A 118 -3.52 23.21 0.77
C GLY A 118 -3.01 22.70 -0.56
N GLY A 119 -3.28 21.45 -0.89
CA GLY A 119 -2.86 20.77 -2.11
C GLY A 119 -1.55 19.97 -1.97
N GLU A 120 -0.89 19.98 -0.80
CA GLU A 120 0.25 19.10 -0.56
C GLU A 120 -0.18 17.63 -0.62
N ASP A 121 0.64 16.83 -1.29
CA ASP A 121 0.44 15.39 -1.44
C ASP A 121 1.40 14.62 -0.55
N VAL A 122 0.85 13.91 0.44
CA VAL A 122 1.66 13.16 1.40
C VAL A 122 2.41 12.01 0.71
N MET A 123 1.77 11.36 -0.26
CA MET A 123 2.41 10.26 -1.01
C MET A 123 3.54 10.77 -1.90
N GLU A 124 3.39 11.94 -2.54
CA GLU A 124 4.46 12.56 -3.33
C GLU A 124 5.65 12.94 -2.44
N SER A 125 5.38 13.55 -1.28
CA SER A 125 6.40 13.89 -0.30
C SER A 125 7.13 12.66 0.24
N LEU A 126 6.41 11.55 0.44
CA LEU A 126 7.00 10.28 0.86
C LEU A 126 7.86 9.65 -0.23
N GLN A 127 7.34 9.60 -1.47
CA GLN A 127 8.06 9.06 -2.62
C GLN A 127 9.41 9.78 -2.78
N LYS A 128 9.37 11.11 -2.79
CA LYS A 128 10.58 11.93 -2.86
C LYS A 128 11.51 11.71 -1.67
N GLY A 129 10.98 11.64 -0.46
CA GLY A 129 11.77 11.35 0.73
C GLY A 129 12.44 9.98 0.71
N CYS A 130 11.77 8.96 0.20
CA CYS A 130 12.34 7.63 -0.01
C CYS A 130 13.47 7.67 -1.05
N GLU A 131 13.25 8.34 -2.19
CA GLU A 131 14.23 8.48 -3.26
C GLU A 131 15.49 9.22 -2.78
N ASP A 132 15.34 10.37 -2.10
CA ASP A 132 16.44 11.16 -1.54
C ASP A 132 17.27 10.41 -0.49
N ASN A 133 16.73 9.31 0.10
CA ASN A 133 17.38 8.49 1.11
C ASN A 133 17.67 7.05 0.67
N GLU A 134 17.58 6.76 -0.62
CA GLU A 134 17.84 5.44 -1.23
C GLU A 134 16.98 4.31 -0.60
N MET A 135 15.75 4.64 -0.21
CA MET A 135 14.78 3.72 0.37
C MET A 135 13.76 3.26 -0.65
N GLY A 136 13.27 2.04 -0.50
CA GLY A 136 12.09 1.56 -1.24
C GLY A 136 10.80 2.21 -0.75
N LEU A 137 9.80 2.27 -1.62
CA LEU A 137 8.45 2.75 -1.33
C LEU A 137 7.46 1.59 -1.30
N GLY A 138 6.76 1.44 -0.19
CA GLY A 138 5.60 0.56 -0.05
C GLY A 138 4.32 1.36 0.18
N VAL A 139 3.22 0.92 -0.39
CA VAL A 139 1.90 1.52 -0.19
C VAL A 139 0.93 0.52 0.43
N TYR A 140 0.28 0.96 1.50
CA TYR A 140 -0.83 0.23 2.09
C TYR A 140 -2.14 0.84 1.61
N LEU A 141 -2.99 0.03 1.02
CA LEU A 141 -4.31 0.41 0.55
C LEU A 141 -5.34 -0.60 1.07
N SER A 142 -6.11 -0.20 2.09
CA SER A 142 -7.15 -1.07 2.64
C SER A 142 -8.26 -1.35 1.63
N PRO A 143 -8.57 -2.64 1.36
CA PRO A 143 -9.78 -3.01 0.64
C PRO A 143 -11.05 -2.75 1.48
N TRP A 144 -10.91 -2.74 2.79
CA TRP A 144 -12.00 -2.41 3.70
C TRP A 144 -12.14 -0.89 3.80
N ASP A 145 -13.33 -0.36 3.56
CA ASP A 145 -13.56 1.08 3.48
C ASP A 145 -14.87 1.44 4.19
N MET A 146 -14.74 1.89 5.42
CA MET A 146 -15.87 2.21 6.29
C MET A 146 -16.60 3.47 5.82
N HIS A 147 -15.90 4.43 5.19
CA HIS A 147 -16.52 5.62 4.62
C HIS A 147 -17.44 5.27 3.44
N GLN A 148 -16.98 4.41 2.53
CA GLN A 148 -17.79 3.94 1.42
C GLN A 148 -18.89 2.98 1.88
N ARG A 149 -18.66 2.23 2.97
CA ARG A 149 -19.71 1.46 3.63
C ARG A 149 -20.84 2.35 4.12
N GLY A 150 -20.53 3.46 4.78
CA GLY A 150 -21.50 4.45 5.24
C GLY A 150 -22.32 5.07 4.09
N LYS A 151 -21.73 5.19 2.90
CA LYS A 151 -22.37 5.63 1.66
C LYS A 151 -23.11 4.50 0.92
N GLY A 152 -23.05 3.27 1.43
CA GLY A 152 -23.70 2.10 0.83
C GLY A 152 -23.03 1.57 -0.45
N LEU A 153 -21.77 1.92 -0.70
CA LEU A 153 -20.99 1.42 -1.83
C LEU A 153 -20.25 0.11 -1.46
N TRP A 154 -19.54 0.08 -0.33
CA TRP A 154 -18.87 -1.14 0.15
C TRP A 154 -19.86 -2.06 0.89
N PRO A 155 -19.87 -3.38 0.74
CA PRO A 155 -18.99 -4.23 -0.09
C PRO A 155 -19.59 -4.61 -1.47
N LYS A 156 -20.28 -3.71 -2.13
CA LYS A 156 -20.89 -3.99 -3.44
C LYS A 156 -19.85 -4.19 -4.56
N PRO A 157 -20.19 -4.90 -5.65
CA PRO A 157 -19.27 -5.09 -6.77
C PRO A 157 -18.72 -3.79 -7.39
N GLU A 158 -19.52 -2.71 -7.37
CA GLU A 158 -19.13 -1.39 -7.87
C GLU A 158 -17.98 -0.78 -7.08
N TYR A 159 -17.81 -1.15 -5.81
CA TYR A 159 -16.67 -0.76 -5.01
C TYR A 159 -15.34 -1.23 -5.61
N ASN A 160 -15.33 -2.36 -6.31
CA ASN A 160 -14.10 -2.86 -6.94
C ASN A 160 -13.56 -1.88 -7.98
N GLN A 161 -14.42 -1.20 -8.73
CA GLN A 161 -13.99 -0.19 -9.71
C GLN A 161 -13.38 1.04 -9.01
N TYR A 162 -13.99 1.49 -7.92
CA TYR A 162 -13.48 2.55 -7.07
C TYR A 162 -12.10 2.19 -6.49
N PHE A 163 -11.98 1.01 -5.89
CA PHE A 163 -10.74 0.51 -5.32
C PHE A 163 -9.63 0.36 -6.37
N LEU A 164 -9.94 -0.21 -7.53
CA LEU A 164 -9.00 -0.36 -8.64
C LEU A 164 -8.54 0.98 -9.21
N ALA A 165 -9.41 1.99 -9.24
CA ALA A 165 -9.02 3.34 -9.64
C ALA A 165 -8.00 3.94 -8.66
N GLN A 166 -8.23 3.82 -7.35
CA GLN A 166 -7.30 4.23 -6.30
C GLN A 166 -5.96 3.50 -6.40
N LEU A 167 -6.01 2.17 -6.56
CA LEU A 167 -4.80 1.37 -6.73
C LEU A 167 -4.00 1.81 -7.97
N ARG A 168 -4.68 2.09 -9.07
CA ARG A 168 -4.05 2.60 -10.29
C ARG A 168 -3.35 3.93 -10.04
N GLU A 169 -4.01 4.89 -9.37
CA GLU A 169 -3.39 6.17 -9.02
C GLU A 169 -2.09 5.96 -8.25
N LEU A 170 -2.12 5.13 -7.20
CA LEU A 170 -0.96 4.87 -6.35
C LEU A 170 0.19 4.18 -7.11
N LEU A 171 -0.12 3.29 -8.04
CA LEU A 171 0.90 2.54 -8.80
C LEU A 171 1.44 3.29 -10.02
N THR A 172 0.80 4.39 -10.44
CA THR A 172 1.22 5.10 -11.66
C THR A 172 1.72 6.51 -11.43
N ASN A 173 1.38 7.15 -10.30
CA ASN A 173 1.69 8.56 -10.07
C ASN A 173 2.92 8.78 -9.19
N TYR A 174 3.40 7.77 -8.46
CA TYR A 174 4.44 7.90 -7.44
C TYR A 174 5.70 7.09 -7.76
N GLY A 175 6.00 6.93 -9.05
CA GLY A 175 7.21 6.23 -9.50
C GLY A 175 7.17 4.74 -9.18
N ARG A 176 8.32 4.19 -8.77
CA ARG A 176 8.43 2.77 -8.45
C ARG A 176 7.88 2.47 -7.07
N VAL A 177 6.89 1.59 -7.01
CA VAL A 177 6.37 0.99 -5.77
C VAL A 177 6.95 -0.42 -5.62
N ASP A 178 7.64 -0.68 -4.51
CA ASP A 178 8.30 -1.96 -4.23
C ASP A 178 7.36 -2.96 -3.54
N GLU A 179 6.34 -2.47 -2.83
CA GLU A 179 5.36 -3.30 -2.14
C GLU A 179 3.97 -2.66 -2.15
N VAL A 180 2.96 -3.51 -2.29
CA VAL A 180 1.55 -3.15 -2.05
C VAL A 180 1.01 -4.03 -0.94
N TRP A 181 0.51 -3.40 0.11
CA TRP A 181 -0.10 -4.08 1.25
C TRP A 181 -1.62 -3.92 1.21
N PHE A 182 -2.31 -5.03 1.13
CA PHE A 182 -3.76 -5.10 1.32
C PHE A 182 -4.06 -5.70 2.68
N ASP A 183 -4.92 -5.03 3.44
CA ASP A 183 -5.33 -5.43 4.78
C ASP A 183 -6.85 -5.26 4.95
N GLY A 184 -7.51 -6.29 5.55
CA GLY A 184 -8.96 -6.29 5.76
C GLY A 184 -9.67 -7.57 5.42
#